data_f65114e99d760397acbbf1435a1db0ce
#
_entry.id   f65114e99d760397acbbf1435a1db0ce
#
_cell.length_a   1.000
_cell.length_b   1.000
_cell.length_c   1.000
_cell.angle_alpha   90.00
_cell.angle_beta   90.00
_cell.angle_gamma   90.00
#
_symmetry.space_group_name_H-M   'P 1'
#
loop_
_entity.id
_entity.type
_entity.pdbx_description
1 polymer ?
#
loop_
_entity_poly.entity_id
_entity_poly.type
_entity_poly.pdbx_seq_one_letter_code
_entity_poly.pdbx_strand_id
1 'polypeptide(L)'
;MLACDVDEAPRAVDDLDEVGARELEANGFRLNGTRFNGFRLNGFRLNGFRLDGDENSGNYVDLESFTLGQGGPVTHAWLAGSELRAKNGSGTVFGGAQLVGAVLSFGLVDNGDNVYRNRRLRIANVTRLAPGSEVWLYDLEVKDAVGVWQPLCDGPNGPTQAILVGAVWDPTTGSRVAAVSDAVTAACRDAAIGKCVEWGYHPWKLADYHQTCTRLVRADYCGDGIPHTTDNVMIHVVDEIGVQVPEPDASYAVEAEWDPNGATCLNAEHTRLPAPDIACVLPSCGEAFDSGGLIQTGVPAP
;
A
#
# COMPACT_ATOMS: atom_id res chain seq x y z
N MET A 1 4.53 50.76 13.43
CA MET A 1 5.05 49.77 14.40
C MET A 1 4.63 48.42 13.91
N LEU A 2 5.60 47.69 13.38
CA LEU A 2 5.43 46.35 12.85
C LEU A 2 5.29 45.38 14.04
N ALA A 3 4.30 44.52 13.98
CA ALA A 3 4.21 43.37 14.85
C ALA A 3 4.76 42.14 14.08
N CYS A 4 5.64 41.45 14.76
CA CYS A 4 6.46 40.35 14.27
C CYS A 4 5.66 39.13 13.88
N ASP A 5 6.15 38.50 12.84
CA ASP A 5 5.88 37.10 12.47
C ASP A 5 6.19 36.18 13.66
N VAL A 6 5.25 35.33 13.94
CA VAL A 6 5.46 34.17 14.82
C VAL A 6 5.92 33.02 13.92
N ASP A 7 7.19 32.68 14.02
CA ASP A 7 7.75 31.43 13.51
C ASP A 7 6.88 30.25 13.99
N GLU A 8 6.15 29.66 13.07
CA GLU A 8 5.46 28.40 13.30
C GLU A 8 6.53 27.30 13.22
N ALA A 9 7.03 26.90 14.38
CA ALA A 9 7.88 25.74 14.51
C ALA A 9 7.18 24.51 13.89
N PRO A 10 7.92 23.62 13.22
CA PRO A 10 7.33 22.39 12.68
C PRO A 10 6.65 21.64 13.82
N ARG A 11 5.37 21.33 13.65
CA ARG A 11 4.61 20.52 14.59
C ARG A 11 5.31 19.18 14.74
N ALA A 12 5.66 18.86 15.97
CA ALA A 12 6.16 17.57 16.35
C ALA A 12 5.20 16.48 15.82
N VAL A 13 5.78 15.36 15.38
CA VAL A 13 5.07 14.18 14.85
C VAL A 13 4.49 13.39 16.04
N ASP A 14 3.71 14.05 16.91
CA ASP A 14 3.20 13.50 18.17
C ASP A 14 1.95 12.61 18.02
N ASP A 15 1.56 12.26 16.78
CA ASP A 15 0.38 11.44 16.49
C ASP A 15 0.70 10.23 15.58
N LEU A 16 1.92 9.71 15.68
CA LEU A 16 2.19 8.37 15.17
C LEU A 16 1.66 7.39 16.22
N ASP A 17 0.63 6.61 15.87
CA ASP A 17 0.21 5.48 16.69
C ASP A 17 1.46 4.71 17.10
N GLU A 18 1.66 4.49 18.42
CA GLU A 18 2.72 3.63 18.95
C GLU A 18 2.56 2.23 18.35
N VAL A 19 3.13 2.05 17.16
CA VAL A 19 3.41 0.72 16.65
C VAL A 19 4.65 0.27 17.43
N GLY A 20 4.41 -0.44 18.51
CA GLY A 20 5.49 -0.98 19.35
C GLY A 20 6.51 -1.68 18.47
N ALA A 21 7.80 -1.52 18.80
CA ALA A 21 8.92 -2.12 18.12
C ALA A 21 8.58 -3.57 17.72
N ARG A 22 8.27 -3.77 16.43
CA ARG A 22 7.97 -5.09 15.88
C ARG A 22 9.27 -5.72 15.45
N GLU A 23 9.58 -6.84 16.08
CA GLU A 23 10.61 -7.73 15.55
C GLU A 23 10.25 -8.09 14.10
N LEU A 24 11.18 -7.80 13.19
CA LEU A 24 11.39 -8.42 11.88
C LEU A 24 10.15 -8.96 11.18
N GLU A 25 9.59 -8.20 10.26
CA GLU A 25 8.47 -8.66 9.47
C GLU A 25 8.90 -9.30 8.14
N ALA A 26 8.15 -10.34 7.76
CA ALA A 26 8.41 -11.09 6.54
C ALA A 26 8.14 -10.27 5.28
N ASN A 27 9.09 -10.23 4.36
CA ASN A 27 8.98 -9.60 3.06
C ASN A 27 8.00 -10.29 2.11
N GLY A 28 7.58 -9.57 1.08
CA GLY A 28 6.80 -10.12 -0.01
C GLY A 28 7.12 -9.49 -1.35
N PHE A 29 7.14 -10.29 -2.40
CA PHE A 29 7.43 -9.82 -3.76
C PHE A 29 6.22 -9.17 -4.46
N ARG A 30 5.01 -9.28 -3.90
CA ARG A 30 3.77 -8.76 -4.49
C ARG A 30 3.58 -7.28 -4.16
N LEU A 31 3.16 -6.50 -5.15
CA LEU A 31 2.90 -5.07 -4.94
C LEU A 31 1.56 -4.84 -4.21
N ASN A 32 0.46 -5.46 -4.63
CA ASN A 32 -0.85 -5.31 -3.98
C ASN A 32 -1.61 -6.61 -3.66
N GLY A 33 -1.05 -7.78 -4.03
CA GLY A 33 -1.46 -9.10 -3.55
C GLY A 33 -2.81 -9.64 -4.01
N THR A 34 -3.55 -8.95 -4.86
CA THR A 34 -4.88 -9.39 -5.26
C THR A 34 -4.86 -10.59 -6.20
N ARG A 35 -5.70 -11.61 -5.93
CA ARG A 35 -5.91 -12.78 -6.80
C ARG A 35 -7.39 -12.94 -7.10
N PHE A 36 -7.69 -13.37 -8.30
CA PHE A 36 -9.06 -13.72 -8.70
C PHE A 36 -9.04 -14.96 -9.61
N ASN A 37 -9.68 -16.07 -9.19
CA ASN A 37 -9.87 -17.32 -9.94
C ASN A 37 -8.63 -17.82 -10.69
N GLY A 38 -7.47 -17.91 -10.02
CA GLY A 38 -6.23 -18.38 -10.63
C GLY A 38 -5.57 -17.38 -11.59
N PHE A 39 -6.21 -16.29 -11.93
CA PHE A 39 -5.59 -15.15 -12.58
C PHE A 39 -4.91 -14.29 -11.52
N ARG A 40 -3.63 -14.02 -11.69
CA ARG A 40 -2.93 -13.04 -10.88
C ARG A 40 -3.48 -11.66 -11.22
N LEU A 41 -4.35 -11.10 -10.37
CA LEU A 41 -4.74 -9.70 -10.49
C LEU A 41 -3.58 -8.70 -10.25
N ASN A 42 -2.34 -9.21 -10.09
CA ASN A 42 -1.12 -8.39 -10.17
C ASN A 42 -0.93 -7.71 -11.55
N GLY A 43 -1.67 -8.13 -12.56
CA GLY A 43 -1.77 -7.45 -13.85
C GLY A 43 -3.09 -6.70 -14.05
N PHE A 44 -4.06 -6.87 -13.15
CA PHE A 44 -5.33 -6.15 -13.20
C PHE A 44 -5.30 -5.04 -12.19
N ARG A 45 -5.46 -3.84 -12.68
CA ARG A 45 -5.36 -2.57 -11.98
C ARG A 45 -6.54 -2.34 -11.04
N LEU A 46 -6.60 -3.04 -9.92
CA LEU A 46 -7.26 -2.52 -8.74
C LEU A 46 -6.44 -1.36 -8.13
N ASN A 47 -5.30 -1.06 -8.75
CA ASN A 47 -4.58 0.18 -8.60
C ASN A 47 -5.35 1.28 -9.32
N GLY A 48 -5.82 2.27 -8.58
CA GLY A 48 -6.33 3.48 -9.18
C GLY A 48 -7.81 3.46 -9.52
N PHE A 49 -8.65 2.92 -8.66
CA PHE A 49 -10.06 3.25 -8.70
C PHE A 49 -10.24 4.75 -8.50
N ARG A 50 -10.93 5.39 -9.42
CA ARG A 50 -11.52 6.68 -9.13
C ARG A 50 -12.82 6.48 -8.37
N LEU A 51 -12.95 7.15 -7.23
CA LEU A 51 -14.19 7.17 -6.45
C LEU A 51 -15.19 8.23 -6.96
N ASP A 52 -14.83 8.97 -8.02
CA ASP A 52 -15.62 10.06 -8.58
C ASP A 52 -16.70 9.61 -9.58
N GLY A 53 -16.69 8.32 -10.00
CA GLY A 53 -17.65 7.81 -10.99
C GLY A 53 -17.35 8.22 -12.42
N ASP A 54 -16.14 8.71 -12.73
CA ASP A 54 -15.76 9.09 -14.10
C ASP A 54 -15.48 7.87 -14.98
N GLU A 55 -16.42 7.56 -15.87
CA GLU A 55 -16.35 6.45 -16.84
C GLU A 55 -15.16 6.57 -17.81
N ASN A 56 -14.61 7.75 -18.02
CA ASN A 56 -13.54 8.00 -18.98
C ASN A 56 -12.14 7.66 -18.41
N SER A 57 -12.03 7.34 -17.14
CA SER A 57 -10.75 7.10 -16.48
C SER A 57 -10.18 5.68 -16.66
N GLY A 58 -10.87 4.79 -17.37
CA GLY A 58 -10.44 3.42 -17.64
C GLY A 58 -10.75 2.41 -16.54
N ASN A 59 -10.63 2.79 -15.26
CA ASN A 59 -11.09 2.01 -14.10
C ASN A 59 -11.94 2.95 -13.24
N TYR A 60 -13.22 2.73 -13.14
CA TYR A 60 -14.13 3.58 -12.40
C TYR A 60 -15.01 2.75 -11.46
N VAL A 61 -15.46 3.40 -10.40
CA VAL A 61 -16.56 2.91 -9.59
C VAL A 61 -17.84 3.54 -10.14
N ASP A 62 -18.77 2.70 -10.56
CA ASP A 62 -20.11 3.16 -10.90
C ASP A 62 -20.84 3.58 -9.61
N LEU A 63 -20.91 4.88 -9.37
CA LEU A 63 -21.55 5.45 -8.18
C LEU A 63 -23.05 5.20 -8.18
N GLU A 64 -23.71 5.08 -9.32
CA GLU A 64 -25.13 4.73 -9.40
C GLU A 64 -25.39 3.34 -8.86
N SER A 65 -24.43 2.44 -8.99
CA SER A 65 -24.51 1.09 -8.43
C SER A 65 -23.94 0.98 -7.01
N PHE A 66 -23.26 2.02 -6.51
CA PHE A 66 -22.76 2.01 -5.15
C PHE A 66 -23.93 2.20 -4.19
N THR A 67 -24.34 1.11 -3.56
CA THR A 67 -25.46 1.07 -2.61
C THR A 67 -24.96 0.65 -1.25
N LEU A 68 -25.37 1.39 -0.23
CA LEU A 68 -25.16 1.02 1.17
C LEU A 68 -26.15 -0.08 1.57
N GLY A 69 -25.70 -1.01 2.41
CA GLY A 69 -26.61 -2.05 2.96
C GLY A 69 -27.80 -1.46 3.72
N GLN A 70 -27.59 -0.31 4.39
CA GLN A 70 -28.62 0.47 5.06
C GLN A 70 -28.39 1.96 4.78
N GLY A 71 -28.89 2.51 3.71
CA GLY A 71 -28.69 3.94 3.42
C GLY A 71 -28.95 4.37 2.00
N GLY A 72 -29.24 3.40 1.14
CA GLY A 72 -29.59 3.64 -0.26
C GLY A 72 -28.38 3.99 -1.14
N PRO A 73 -28.62 4.58 -2.32
CA PRO A 73 -27.59 4.90 -3.28
C PRO A 73 -26.60 5.93 -2.73
N VAL A 74 -25.33 5.75 -3.07
CA VAL A 74 -24.25 6.70 -2.78
C VAL A 74 -24.18 7.73 -3.89
N THR A 75 -24.03 9.00 -3.54
CA THR A 75 -23.85 10.12 -4.47
C THR A 75 -22.43 10.67 -4.49
N HIS A 76 -21.64 10.32 -3.48
CA HIS A 76 -20.23 10.75 -3.39
C HIS A 76 -19.49 9.82 -2.44
N ALA A 77 -18.25 9.44 -2.80
CA ALA A 77 -17.36 8.65 -1.99
C ALA A 77 -15.95 9.23 -2.00
N TRP A 78 -15.22 9.11 -0.87
CA TRP A 78 -13.84 9.60 -0.74
C TRP A 78 -13.10 8.83 0.34
N LEU A 79 -11.77 8.96 0.37
CA LEU A 79 -10.94 8.47 1.47
C LEU A 79 -10.57 9.61 2.43
N ALA A 80 -10.59 9.29 3.73
CA ALA A 80 -9.97 10.08 4.79
C ALA A 80 -8.89 9.20 5.46
N GLY A 81 -7.62 9.40 5.09
CA GLY A 81 -6.58 8.42 5.34
C GLY A 81 -6.86 7.12 4.60
N SER A 82 -7.06 6.02 5.31
CA SER A 82 -7.53 4.74 4.77
C SER A 82 -9.05 4.50 4.99
N GLU A 83 -9.76 5.42 5.64
CA GLU A 83 -11.20 5.30 5.87
C GLU A 83 -11.98 5.67 4.63
N LEU A 84 -12.70 4.70 4.06
CA LEU A 84 -13.70 4.99 3.02
C LEU A 84 -14.90 5.67 3.66
N ARG A 85 -15.29 6.79 3.09
CA ARG A 85 -16.51 7.51 3.42
C ARG A 85 -17.42 7.64 2.22
N ALA A 86 -18.71 7.52 2.45
CA ALA A 86 -19.72 7.61 1.43
C ALA A 86 -20.87 8.51 1.88
N LYS A 87 -21.39 9.31 0.96
CA LYS A 87 -22.53 10.21 1.20
C LYS A 87 -23.70 9.79 0.33
N ASN A 88 -24.87 9.67 0.91
CA ASN A 88 -26.09 9.36 0.18
C ASN A 88 -26.82 10.62 -0.32
N GLY A 89 -27.92 10.43 -1.08
CA GLY A 89 -28.70 11.53 -1.64
C GLY A 89 -29.36 12.46 -0.60
N SER A 90 -29.53 12.01 0.65
CA SER A 90 -30.02 12.85 1.75
C SER A 90 -28.92 13.67 2.42
N GLY A 91 -27.66 13.49 2.02
CA GLY A 91 -26.53 14.19 2.60
C GLY A 91 -25.92 13.50 3.83
N THR A 92 -26.43 12.33 4.24
CA THR A 92 -25.89 11.58 5.37
C THR A 92 -24.57 10.93 4.96
N VAL A 93 -23.56 11.04 5.83
CA VAL A 93 -22.23 10.44 5.63
C VAL A 93 -22.12 9.14 6.43
N PHE A 94 -21.60 8.12 5.79
CA PHE A 94 -21.35 6.79 6.34
C PHE A 94 -19.85 6.50 6.26
N GLY A 95 -19.30 5.78 7.23
CA GLY A 95 -17.91 5.36 7.27
C GLY A 95 -17.70 4.15 8.19
N GLY A 96 -16.53 3.55 8.15
CA GLY A 96 -16.17 2.41 8.99
C GLY A 96 -17.19 1.26 8.89
N ALA A 97 -17.61 0.71 10.02
CA ALA A 97 -18.55 -0.41 10.09
C ALA A 97 -19.92 -0.14 9.45
N GLN A 98 -20.30 1.12 9.25
CA GLN A 98 -21.56 1.46 8.57
C GLN A 98 -21.55 1.10 7.07
N LEU A 99 -20.36 0.86 6.50
CA LEU A 99 -20.20 0.44 5.10
C LEU A 99 -20.30 -1.09 4.92
N VAL A 100 -20.43 -1.86 5.99
CA VAL A 100 -20.60 -3.32 5.90
C VAL A 100 -21.88 -3.66 5.14
N GLY A 101 -21.77 -4.56 4.17
CA GLY A 101 -22.85 -4.92 3.25
C GLY A 101 -22.99 -3.98 2.04
N ALA A 102 -22.22 -2.90 1.96
CA ALA A 102 -22.20 -2.05 0.78
C ALA A 102 -21.69 -2.81 -0.45
N VAL A 103 -22.33 -2.57 -1.59
CA VAL A 103 -22.00 -3.18 -2.87
C VAL A 103 -21.78 -2.07 -3.90
N LEU A 104 -20.70 -2.21 -4.66
CA LEU A 104 -20.38 -1.30 -5.76
C LEU A 104 -20.02 -2.10 -7.02
N SER A 105 -20.30 -1.54 -8.17
CA SER A 105 -19.80 -2.05 -9.45
C SER A 105 -18.58 -1.25 -9.88
N PHE A 106 -17.68 -1.89 -10.59
CA PHE A 106 -16.52 -1.25 -11.18
C PHE A 106 -16.17 -1.90 -12.51
N GLY A 107 -15.63 -1.09 -13.41
CA GLY A 107 -15.13 -1.54 -14.71
C GLY A 107 -13.69 -2.01 -14.59
N LEU A 108 -13.36 -3.12 -15.25
CA LEU A 108 -11.99 -3.56 -15.47
C LEU A 108 -11.72 -3.62 -16.96
N VAL A 109 -10.57 -3.07 -17.38
CA VAL A 109 -10.01 -3.33 -18.71
C VAL A 109 -9.20 -4.61 -18.64
N ASP A 110 -9.58 -5.62 -19.39
CA ASP A 110 -8.81 -6.84 -19.52
C ASP A 110 -7.59 -6.59 -20.43
N ASN A 111 -6.39 -6.87 -19.92
CA ASN A 111 -5.14 -6.62 -20.66
C ASN A 111 -4.97 -7.49 -21.93
N GLY A 112 -5.85 -8.47 -22.14
CA GLY A 112 -5.78 -9.37 -23.31
C GLY A 112 -6.68 -8.95 -24.48
N ASP A 113 -7.84 -8.38 -24.19
CA ASP A 113 -8.86 -8.10 -25.21
C ASP A 113 -9.43 -6.67 -25.16
N ASN A 114 -8.96 -5.83 -24.24
CA ASN A 114 -9.48 -4.46 -24.02
C ASN A 114 -11.00 -4.41 -23.74
N VAL A 115 -11.59 -5.48 -23.26
CA VAL A 115 -13.02 -5.54 -22.97
C VAL A 115 -13.28 -5.04 -21.56
N TYR A 116 -14.17 -4.06 -21.43
CA TYR A 116 -14.72 -3.65 -20.15
C TYR A 116 -15.55 -4.77 -19.55
N ARG A 117 -15.17 -5.22 -18.36
CA ARG A 117 -15.93 -6.21 -17.60
C ARG A 117 -16.41 -5.58 -16.31
N ASN A 118 -17.72 -5.40 -16.18
CA ASN A 118 -18.30 -4.97 -14.93
C ASN A 118 -18.16 -6.06 -13.87
N ARG A 119 -17.55 -5.71 -12.76
CA ARG A 119 -17.41 -6.55 -11.57
C ARG A 119 -18.16 -5.91 -10.42
N ARG A 120 -18.62 -6.73 -9.51
CA ARG A 120 -19.25 -6.27 -8.27
C ARG A 120 -18.33 -6.56 -7.11
N LEU A 121 -18.10 -5.54 -6.29
CA LEU A 121 -17.33 -5.62 -5.06
C LEU A 121 -18.29 -5.43 -3.89
N ARG A 122 -18.12 -6.23 -2.85
CA ARG A 122 -18.85 -6.11 -1.59
C ARG A 122 -17.86 -5.83 -0.46
N ILE A 123 -18.23 -4.95 0.44
CA ILE A 123 -17.55 -4.75 1.72
C ILE A 123 -18.19 -5.73 2.71
N ALA A 124 -17.54 -6.86 2.97
CA ALA A 124 -18.06 -7.90 3.84
C ALA A 124 -17.85 -7.55 5.32
N ASN A 125 -16.74 -6.88 5.66
CA ASN A 125 -16.45 -6.43 7.01
C ASN A 125 -15.52 -5.22 6.97
N VAL A 126 -15.51 -4.42 8.05
CA VAL A 126 -14.62 -3.28 8.25
C VAL A 126 -14.18 -3.25 9.71
N THR A 127 -12.88 -3.20 9.93
CA THR A 127 -12.28 -3.11 11.26
C THR A 127 -11.16 -2.07 11.27
N ARG A 128 -10.64 -1.73 12.44
CA ARG A 128 -9.39 -0.96 12.56
C ARG A 128 -8.22 -1.93 12.77
N LEU A 129 -7.04 -1.52 12.33
CA LEU A 129 -5.80 -2.29 12.53
C LEU A 129 -5.55 -2.53 14.02
N ALA A 130 -5.74 -1.50 14.85
CA ALA A 130 -5.71 -1.57 16.30
C ALA A 130 -6.73 -0.57 16.89
N PRO A 131 -7.10 -0.69 18.16
CA PRO A 131 -7.92 0.32 18.85
C PRO A 131 -7.25 1.71 18.78
N GLY A 132 -7.96 2.69 18.24
CA GLY A 132 -7.43 4.05 18.06
C GLY A 132 -6.68 4.29 16.75
N SER A 133 -6.24 3.25 16.05
CA SER A 133 -5.53 3.38 14.78
C SER A 133 -6.33 4.14 13.74
N GLU A 134 -5.66 4.97 12.93
CA GLU A 134 -6.26 5.59 11.75
C GLU A 134 -6.35 4.65 10.54
N VAL A 135 -5.70 3.47 10.63
CA VAL A 135 -5.69 2.47 9.56
C VAL A 135 -6.94 1.59 9.66
N TRP A 136 -7.70 1.57 8.57
CA TRP A 136 -8.90 0.76 8.43
C TRP A 136 -8.65 -0.43 7.52
N LEU A 137 -9.17 -1.57 7.93
CA LEU A 137 -9.04 -2.87 7.27
C LEU A 137 -10.40 -3.28 6.72
N TYR A 138 -10.41 -3.78 5.47
CA TYR A 138 -11.61 -4.14 4.74
C TYR A 138 -11.55 -5.59 4.29
N ASP A 139 -12.53 -6.40 4.67
CA ASP A 139 -12.79 -7.68 4.03
C ASP A 139 -13.58 -7.39 2.75
N LEU A 140 -12.86 -7.37 1.63
CA LEU A 140 -13.42 -7.10 0.32
C LEU A 140 -13.68 -8.40 -0.43
N GLU A 141 -14.82 -8.52 -1.06
CA GLU A 141 -15.19 -9.67 -1.89
C GLU A 141 -15.58 -9.22 -3.29
N VAL A 142 -15.13 -9.94 -4.29
CA VAL A 142 -15.47 -9.73 -5.69
C VAL A 142 -16.38 -10.86 -6.18
N LYS A 143 -17.42 -10.52 -6.92
CA LYS A 143 -18.32 -11.50 -7.49
C LYS A 143 -17.69 -12.10 -8.75
N ASP A 144 -17.54 -13.43 -8.75
CA ASP A 144 -16.99 -14.15 -9.89
C ASP A 144 -17.98 -14.30 -11.06
N ALA A 145 -17.54 -14.91 -12.15
CA ALA A 145 -18.35 -15.09 -13.36
C ALA A 145 -19.58 -15.99 -13.15
N VAL A 146 -19.55 -16.87 -12.16
CA VAL A 146 -20.67 -17.76 -11.82
C VAL A 146 -21.55 -17.20 -10.71
N GLY A 147 -21.23 -16.01 -10.24
CA GLY A 147 -22.05 -15.26 -9.29
C GLY A 147 -21.72 -15.51 -7.82
N VAL A 148 -20.62 -16.17 -7.50
CA VAL A 148 -20.15 -16.44 -6.14
C VAL A 148 -19.23 -15.33 -5.66
N TRP A 149 -19.36 -14.92 -4.41
CA TRP A 149 -18.45 -13.97 -3.78
C TRP A 149 -17.15 -14.64 -3.37
N GLN A 150 -16.03 -14.08 -3.80
CA GLN A 150 -14.68 -14.54 -3.50
C GLN A 150 -13.90 -13.42 -2.81
N PRO A 151 -13.03 -13.74 -1.85
CA PRO A 151 -12.15 -12.75 -1.26
C PRO A 151 -11.31 -12.03 -2.32
N LEU A 152 -11.20 -10.70 -2.23
CA LEU A 152 -10.33 -9.92 -3.10
C LEU A 152 -8.85 -10.18 -2.80
N CYS A 153 -8.51 -10.22 -1.52
CA CYS A 153 -7.16 -10.48 -1.03
C CYS A 153 -7.06 -11.94 -0.57
N ASP A 154 -6.16 -12.68 -1.20
CA ASP A 154 -5.89 -14.09 -0.89
C ASP A 154 -4.37 -14.28 -0.73
N GLY A 155 -3.93 -14.39 0.51
CA GLY A 155 -2.53 -14.54 0.89
C GLY A 155 -2.07 -16.00 0.91
N PRO A 156 -0.80 -16.24 1.25
CA PRO A 156 -0.25 -17.60 1.39
C PRO A 156 -0.96 -18.44 2.44
N ASN A 157 -1.54 -17.79 3.45
CA ASN A 157 -2.22 -18.43 4.58
C ASN A 157 -3.75 -18.32 4.48
N GLY A 158 -4.30 -18.00 3.31
CA GLY A 158 -5.72 -17.82 3.05
C GLY A 158 -6.14 -16.36 2.90
N PRO A 159 -7.45 -16.09 2.93
CA PRO A 159 -7.98 -14.75 2.76
C PRO A 159 -7.41 -13.75 3.77
N THR A 160 -7.09 -12.56 3.29
CA THR A 160 -6.60 -11.44 4.10
C THR A 160 -7.39 -10.18 3.81
N GLN A 161 -7.22 -9.15 4.63
CA GLN A 161 -7.89 -7.87 4.49
C GLN A 161 -7.15 -6.94 3.53
N ALA A 162 -7.85 -5.96 2.99
CA ALA A 162 -7.28 -4.85 2.25
C ALA A 162 -7.20 -3.58 3.10
N ILE A 163 -6.23 -2.74 2.80
CA ILE A 163 -6.18 -1.34 3.21
C ILE A 163 -6.46 -0.48 1.98
N LEU A 164 -7.35 0.49 2.10
CA LEU A 164 -7.63 1.42 1.01
C LEU A 164 -6.66 2.60 1.07
N VAL A 165 -5.99 2.86 -0.05
CA VAL A 165 -4.94 3.88 -0.15
C VAL A 165 -5.25 4.83 -1.30
N GLY A 166 -5.26 6.14 -1.03
CA GLY A 166 -5.55 7.19 -2.00
C GLY A 166 -4.35 7.49 -2.92
N ALA A 167 -3.78 6.47 -3.54
CA ALA A 167 -2.68 6.58 -4.49
C ALA A 167 -2.71 5.43 -5.50
N VAL A 168 -1.97 5.59 -6.60
CA VAL A 168 -1.86 4.63 -7.70
C VAL A 168 -0.40 4.28 -7.91
N TRP A 169 -0.13 3.02 -8.22
CA TRP A 169 1.19 2.53 -8.62
C TRP A 169 1.15 1.98 -10.03
N ASP A 170 2.20 2.26 -10.79
CA ASP A 170 2.44 1.57 -12.05
C ASP A 170 2.81 0.10 -11.75
N PRO A 171 2.03 -0.87 -12.24
CA PRO A 171 2.27 -2.27 -11.95
C PRO A 171 3.55 -2.82 -12.61
N THR A 172 4.08 -2.12 -13.61
CA THR A 172 5.30 -2.51 -14.33
C THR A 172 6.53 -2.06 -13.56
N THR A 173 6.57 -0.78 -13.20
CA THR A 173 7.74 -0.18 -12.55
C THR A 173 7.65 -0.20 -11.02
N GLY A 174 6.47 -0.45 -10.44
CA GLY A 174 6.23 -0.32 -9.01
C GLY A 174 6.34 1.13 -8.50
N SER A 175 6.44 2.11 -9.39
CA SER A 175 6.50 3.52 -9.03
C SER A 175 5.12 4.06 -8.68
N ARG A 176 5.07 4.91 -7.65
CA ARG A 176 3.87 5.68 -7.38
C ARG A 176 3.63 6.68 -8.51
N VAL A 177 2.45 6.64 -9.09
CA VAL A 177 2.03 7.60 -10.12
C VAL A 177 1.73 8.92 -9.43
N ALA A 178 2.14 10.05 -10.04
CA ALA A 178 1.82 11.37 -9.53
C ALA A 178 0.30 11.52 -9.32
N ALA A 179 -0.08 12.25 -8.29
CA ALA A 179 -1.43 12.32 -7.73
C ALA A 179 -2.54 12.28 -8.81
N VAL A 180 -3.25 11.17 -8.84
CA VAL A 180 -4.53 11.06 -9.52
C VAL A 180 -5.58 11.38 -8.45
N SER A 181 -6.30 12.50 -8.60
CA SER A 181 -7.36 12.87 -7.67
C SER A 181 -8.39 11.74 -7.60
N ASP A 182 -8.84 11.45 -6.39
CA ASP A 182 -9.91 10.48 -6.11
C ASP A 182 -9.63 9.02 -6.52
N ALA A 183 -8.37 8.67 -6.81
CA ALA A 183 -7.97 7.30 -7.08
C ALA A 183 -7.76 6.53 -5.77
N VAL A 184 -8.19 5.27 -5.76
CA VAL A 184 -8.02 4.36 -4.62
C VAL A 184 -7.39 3.06 -5.07
N THR A 185 -6.40 2.60 -4.32
CA THR A 185 -5.85 1.25 -4.42
C THR A 185 -6.33 0.42 -3.24
N ALA A 186 -6.90 -0.75 -3.52
CA ALA A 186 -7.15 -1.75 -2.50
C ALA A 186 -5.87 -2.58 -2.32
N ALA A 187 -5.10 -2.28 -1.31
CA ALA A 187 -3.83 -2.93 -1.01
C ALA A 187 -4.03 -4.09 -0.04
N CYS A 188 -3.72 -5.31 -0.47
CA CYS A 188 -3.78 -6.47 0.41
C CYS A 188 -2.65 -6.41 1.45
N ARG A 189 -2.96 -6.78 2.70
CA ARG A 189 -2.04 -6.70 3.84
C ARG A 189 -0.75 -7.52 3.67
N ASP A 190 -0.83 -8.62 2.95
CA ASP A 190 0.30 -9.50 2.65
C ASP A 190 1.21 -9.02 1.50
N ALA A 191 0.89 -7.87 0.88
CA ALA A 191 1.64 -7.28 -0.21
C ALA A 191 2.35 -5.98 0.19
N ALA A 192 3.33 -5.55 -0.60
CA ALA A 192 4.23 -4.46 -0.25
C ALA A 192 3.51 -3.15 0.13
N ILE A 193 2.49 -2.73 -0.63
CA ILE A 193 1.75 -1.49 -0.34
C ILE A 193 1.05 -1.57 1.02
N GLY A 194 0.31 -2.67 1.27
CA GLY A 194 -0.41 -2.86 2.54
C GLY A 194 0.53 -3.01 3.73
N LYS A 195 1.62 -3.80 3.60
CA LYS A 195 2.64 -3.96 4.63
C LYS A 195 3.26 -2.63 5.04
N CYS A 196 3.60 -1.77 4.07
CA CYS A 196 4.21 -0.48 4.35
C CYS A 196 3.29 0.44 5.14
N VAL A 197 1.96 0.37 4.91
CA VAL A 197 0.99 1.08 5.76
C VAL A 197 0.99 0.51 7.18
N GLU A 198 0.98 -0.82 7.33
CA GLU A 198 1.01 -1.47 8.66
C GLU A 198 2.31 -1.22 9.42
N TRP A 199 3.41 -0.98 8.71
CA TRP A 199 4.69 -0.61 9.31
C TRP A 199 4.75 0.86 9.74
N GLY A 200 3.68 1.65 9.51
CA GLY A 200 3.57 3.04 9.93
C GLY A 200 3.90 4.06 8.83
N TYR A 201 4.36 3.64 7.67
CA TYR A 201 4.61 4.55 6.56
C TYR A 201 3.30 4.87 5.83
N HIS A 202 2.49 5.71 6.41
CA HIS A 202 1.19 6.07 5.87
C HIS A 202 1.31 6.99 4.64
N PRO A 203 0.89 6.61 3.43
CA PRO A 203 1.12 7.39 2.21
C PRO A 203 0.40 8.73 2.18
N TRP A 204 -0.63 8.93 3.00
CA TRP A 204 -1.30 10.22 3.17
C TRP A 204 -0.57 11.21 4.10
N LYS A 205 0.48 10.77 4.79
CA LYS A 205 1.37 11.59 5.64
C LYS A 205 2.82 11.52 5.18
N LEU A 206 3.27 10.34 4.78
CA LEU A 206 4.67 9.97 4.53
C LEU A 206 4.82 9.34 3.14
N ALA A 207 4.41 10.06 2.09
CA ALA A 207 4.31 9.52 0.74
C ALA A 207 5.62 8.93 0.18
N ASP A 208 6.74 9.63 0.40
CA ASP A 208 8.05 9.20 -0.09
C ASP A 208 8.60 8.02 0.73
N TYR A 209 8.43 8.05 2.05
CA TYR A 209 8.78 6.91 2.91
C TYR A 209 7.95 5.66 2.58
N HIS A 210 6.66 5.83 2.30
CA HIS A 210 5.83 4.72 1.86
C HIS A 210 6.29 4.15 0.52
N GLN A 211 6.61 4.99 -0.46
CA GLN A 211 7.16 4.53 -1.75
C GLN A 211 8.52 3.84 -1.56
N THR A 212 9.39 4.41 -0.74
CA THR A 212 10.67 3.80 -0.35
C THR A 212 10.45 2.42 0.28
N CYS A 213 9.52 2.32 1.23
CA CYS A 213 9.15 1.05 1.83
C CYS A 213 8.67 0.03 0.79
N THR A 214 7.85 0.42 -0.19
CA THR A 214 7.41 -0.53 -1.24
C THR A 214 8.59 -1.06 -2.06
N ARG A 215 9.63 -0.25 -2.29
CA ARG A 215 10.87 -0.68 -2.95
C ARG A 215 11.63 -1.68 -2.08
N LEU A 216 11.91 -1.31 -0.84
CA LEU A 216 12.68 -2.16 0.07
C LEU A 216 11.99 -3.49 0.38
N VAL A 217 10.66 -3.52 0.58
CA VAL A 217 9.93 -4.78 0.85
C VAL A 217 10.09 -5.77 -0.29
N ARG A 218 10.17 -5.29 -1.53
CA ARG A 218 10.34 -6.10 -2.73
C ARG A 218 11.80 -6.36 -3.11
N ALA A 219 12.76 -5.72 -2.43
CA ALA A 219 14.16 -5.64 -2.88
C ALA A 219 14.26 -5.18 -4.35
N ASP A 220 13.50 -4.15 -4.69
CA ASP A 220 13.49 -3.54 -6.01
C ASP A 220 14.66 -2.53 -6.08
N TYR A 221 15.88 -3.07 -6.15
CA TYR A 221 17.11 -2.29 -6.02
C TYR A 221 17.26 -1.22 -7.11
N CYS A 222 16.86 -1.54 -8.33
CA CYS A 222 16.99 -0.61 -9.46
C CYS A 222 15.79 0.33 -9.62
N GLY A 223 14.73 0.16 -8.85
CA GLY A 223 13.49 0.93 -9.00
C GLY A 223 12.75 0.66 -10.30
N ASP A 224 13.02 -0.46 -10.96
CA ASP A 224 12.44 -0.88 -12.23
C ASP A 224 11.22 -1.79 -12.09
N GLY A 225 10.84 -2.10 -10.85
CA GLY A 225 9.71 -2.97 -10.52
C GLY A 225 10.06 -4.45 -10.46
N ILE A 226 11.31 -4.83 -10.64
CA ILE A 226 11.77 -6.22 -10.56
C ILE A 226 12.10 -6.57 -9.10
N PRO A 227 11.40 -7.54 -8.49
CA PRO A 227 11.68 -7.93 -7.12
C PRO A 227 12.84 -8.92 -7.05
N HIS A 228 13.75 -8.70 -6.09
CA HIS A 228 14.88 -9.59 -5.78
C HIS A 228 14.75 -10.20 -4.38
N THR A 229 13.56 -10.66 -4.02
CA THR A 229 13.25 -11.28 -2.74
C THR A 229 12.24 -12.41 -2.90
N THR A 230 12.06 -13.20 -1.86
CA THR A 230 10.97 -14.19 -1.73
C THR A 230 10.12 -13.86 -0.51
N ASP A 231 8.95 -14.52 -0.38
CA ASP A 231 8.12 -14.37 0.82
C ASP A 231 8.87 -14.91 2.05
N ASN A 232 8.64 -14.25 3.20
CA ASN A 232 9.18 -14.63 4.51
C ASN A 232 10.70 -14.47 4.71
N VAL A 233 11.37 -13.66 3.90
CA VAL A 233 12.74 -13.26 4.20
C VAL A 233 12.71 -12.21 5.32
N MET A 234 13.48 -12.44 6.37
CA MET A 234 13.61 -11.52 7.49
C MET A 234 14.54 -10.38 7.14
N ILE A 235 14.15 -9.17 7.48
CA ILE A 235 14.95 -7.95 7.31
C ILE A 235 14.88 -7.08 8.56
N HIS A 236 15.94 -6.35 8.79
CA HIS A 236 16.02 -5.29 9.77
C HIS A 236 15.77 -3.96 9.04
N VAL A 237 14.92 -3.09 9.59
CA VAL A 237 14.52 -1.83 8.96
C VAL A 237 14.76 -0.68 9.92
N VAL A 238 15.45 0.35 9.47
CA VAL A 238 15.76 1.55 10.25
C VAL A 238 15.44 2.78 9.43
N ASP A 239 14.84 3.80 10.02
CA ASP A 239 14.64 5.10 9.42
C ASP A 239 15.05 6.25 10.38
N GLU A 240 15.19 7.46 9.83
CA GLU A 240 15.59 8.64 10.60
C GLU A 240 14.41 9.41 11.20
N ILE A 241 13.17 9.02 10.87
CA ILE A 241 11.95 9.74 11.32
C ILE A 241 11.27 9.09 12.52
N GLY A 242 11.82 7.96 13.01
CA GLY A 242 11.35 7.30 14.21
C GLY A 242 10.12 6.41 14.03
N VAL A 243 9.79 6.01 12.80
CA VAL A 243 8.72 5.02 12.52
C VAL A 243 9.24 3.61 12.75
N GLN A 244 10.47 3.31 12.28
CA GLN A 244 11.17 2.06 12.53
C GLN A 244 12.49 2.35 13.23
N VAL A 245 12.53 2.13 14.53
CA VAL A 245 13.72 2.35 15.39
C VAL A 245 13.96 1.07 16.20
N PRO A 246 14.37 -0.02 15.55
CA PRO A 246 14.70 -1.24 16.28
C PRO A 246 15.98 -1.03 17.12
N GLU A 247 16.11 -1.80 18.20
CA GLU A 247 17.35 -1.85 18.96
C GLU A 247 18.52 -2.26 18.04
N PRO A 248 19.70 -1.66 18.22
CA PRO A 248 20.89 -2.05 17.47
C PRO A 248 21.16 -3.55 17.63
N ASP A 249 21.21 -4.27 16.55
CA ASP A 249 21.46 -5.71 16.54
C ASP A 249 22.63 -6.04 15.62
N ALA A 250 23.76 -6.41 16.22
CA ALA A 250 24.98 -6.80 15.51
C ALA A 250 24.83 -8.10 14.70
N SER A 251 23.71 -8.82 14.85
CA SER A 251 23.40 -9.99 14.02
C SER A 251 22.92 -9.65 12.63
N TYR A 252 22.73 -8.35 12.31
CA TYR A 252 22.34 -7.86 11.01
C TYR A 252 23.48 -7.08 10.35
N ALA A 253 23.74 -7.40 9.10
CA ALA A 253 24.62 -6.64 8.23
C ALA A 253 23.82 -5.72 7.32
N VAL A 254 24.31 -4.49 7.10
CA VAL A 254 23.66 -3.53 6.21
C VAL A 254 23.55 -4.12 4.81
N GLU A 255 22.33 -4.16 4.28
CA GLU A 255 22.03 -4.58 2.92
C GLU A 255 22.06 -3.38 1.97
N ALA A 256 21.19 -2.41 2.20
CA ALA A 256 20.99 -1.27 1.32
C ALA A 256 20.40 -0.07 2.06
N GLU A 257 20.59 1.12 1.49
CA GLU A 257 19.77 2.29 1.75
C GLU A 257 18.83 2.55 0.58
N TRP A 258 17.66 3.09 0.87
CA TRP A 258 16.57 3.15 -0.08
C TRP A 258 15.96 4.54 -0.16
N ASP A 259 15.57 4.93 -1.37
CA ASP A 259 14.73 6.10 -1.66
C ASP A 259 13.49 5.69 -2.49
N PRO A 260 12.58 6.62 -2.87
CA PRO A 260 11.42 6.29 -3.70
C PRO A 260 11.76 5.66 -5.07
N ASN A 261 12.99 5.83 -5.57
CA ASN A 261 13.42 5.37 -6.88
C ASN A 261 14.14 4.02 -6.87
N GLY A 262 14.48 3.48 -5.69
CA GLY A 262 15.20 2.22 -5.52
C GLY A 262 16.26 2.31 -4.43
N ALA A 263 17.30 1.49 -4.52
CA ALA A 263 18.43 1.56 -3.61
C ALA A 263 19.39 2.70 -4.00
N THR A 264 19.85 3.46 -3.01
CA THR A 264 20.89 4.48 -3.19
C THR A 264 22.30 3.90 -3.07
N CYS A 265 22.45 2.80 -2.33
CA CYS A 265 23.64 1.97 -2.22
C CYS A 265 23.26 0.52 -1.93
N LEU A 266 24.18 -0.41 -2.15
CA LEU A 266 23.97 -1.84 -1.94
C LEU A 266 25.27 -2.55 -1.55
N ASN A 267 25.24 -3.36 -0.49
CA ASN A 267 26.30 -4.29 -0.16
C ASN A 267 26.01 -5.65 -0.79
N ALA A 268 26.67 -5.95 -1.89
CA ALA A 268 26.39 -7.11 -2.73
C ALA A 268 26.57 -8.47 -2.01
N GLU A 269 27.40 -8.53 -0.98
CA GLU A 269 27.59 -9.71 -0.12
C GLU A 269 26.47 -9.91 0.91
N HIS A 270 25.61 -8.91 1.12
CA HIS A 270 24.55 -8.89 2.15
C HIS A 270 23.16 -8.76 1.52
N THR A 271 22.93 -9.38 0.36
CA THR A 271 21.63 -9.40 -0.30
C THR A 271 20.73 -10.52 0.18
N ARG A 272 19.41 -10.33 0.13
CA ARG A 272 18.38 -11.30 0.55
C ARG A 272 18.39 -12.59 -0.24
N LEU A 273 18.79 -12.52 -1.50
CA LEU A 273 19.00 -13.68 -2.38
C LEU A 273 20.47 -13.73 -2.77
N PRO A 274 21.06 -14.92 -2.80
CA PRO A 274 22.45 -15.09 -3.24
C PRO A 274 22.63 -14.59 -4.68
N ALA A 275 23.60 -13.68 -4.89
CA ALA A 275 24.00 -13.15 -6.20
C ALA A 275 22.78 -12.77 -7.10
N PRO A 276 21.90 -11.87 -6.67
CA PRO A 276 20.75 -11.44 -7.50
C PRO A 276 21.26 -10.80 -8.79
N ASP A 277 20.57 -11.09 -9.91
CA ASP A 277 20.83 -10.43 -11.19
C ASP A 277 20.23 -9.02 -11.17
N ILE A 278 21.03 -8.04 -10.76
CA ILE A 278 20.64 -6.63 -10.61
C ILE A 278 21.12 -5.87 -11.84
N ALA A 279 20.20 -5.24 -12.57
CA ALA A 279 20.47 -4.59 -13.84
C ALA A 279 21.23 -3.26 -13.71
N CYS A 280 21.13 -2.60 -12.55
CA CYS A 280 21.78 -1.31 -12.29
C CYS A 280 23.12 -1.48 -11.52
N VAL A 281 23.97 -0.45 -11.61
CA VAL A 281 25.22 -0.37 -10.84
C VAL A 281 24.99 0.56 -9.65
N LEU A 282 25.16 0.04 -8.45
CA LEU A 282 25.01 0.77 -7.20
C LEU A 282 26.35 0.86 -6.47
N PRO A 283 26.64 1.97 -5.78
CA PRO A 283 27.79 2.05 -4.88
C PRO A 283 27.59 1.12 -3.67
N SER A 284 28.67 0.69 -3.03
CA SER A 284 28.59 0.01 -1.75
C SER A 284 28.10 0.97 -0.65
N CYS A 285 27.27 0.49 0.26
CA CYS A 285 26.89 1.25 1.45
C CYS A 285 28.07 1.34 2.43
N GLY A 286 28.18 2.48 3.13
CA GLY A 286 29.03 2.63 4.29
C GLY A 286 28.51 1.90 5.53
N GLU A 287 29.21 2.07 6.66
CA GLU A 287 28.74 1.59 7.97
C GLU A 287 27.68 2.54 8.55
N ALA A 288 27.72 3.81 8.18
CA ALA A 288 26.77 4.83 8.61
C ALA A 288 25.59 4.90 7.63
N PHE A 289 24.44 5.35 8.13
CA PHE A 289 23.26 5.64 7.31
C PHE A 289 23.42 7.04 6.70
N ASP A 290 24.19 7.17 5.63
CA ASP A 290 24.60 8.44 5.03
C ASP A 290 24.66 8.46 3.50
N SER A 291 24.21 7.41 2.83
CA SER A 291 24.22 7.32 1.36
C SER A 291 23.01 7.99 0.69
N GLY A 292 22.23 8.76 1.44
CA GLY A 292 21.12 9.57 0.95
C GLY A 292 19.80 8.83 0.85
N GLY A 293 19.70 7.64 1.41
CA GLY A 293 18.45 6.91 1.57
C GLY A 293 17.52 7.52 2.62
N LEU A 294 16.24 7.16 2.59
CA LEU A 294 15.25 7.48 3.61
C LEU A 294 15.09 6.33 4.63
N ILE A 295 15.34 5.11 4.19
CA ILE A 295 15.23 3.89 4.98
C ILE A 295 16.45 3.00 4.69
N GLN A 296 17.04 2.43 5.73
CA GLN A 296 18.12 1.45 5.62
C GLN A 296 17.58 0.05 5.94
N THR A 297 18.07 -0.96 5.23
CA THR A 297 17.80 -2.36 5.54
C THR A 297 19.06 -3.14 5.88
N GLY A 298 18.88 -4.14 6.74
CA GLY A 298 19.87 -5.14 7.04
C GLY A 298 19.30 -6.55 6.85
N VAL A 299 20.17 -7.50 6.60
CA VAL A 299 19.86 -8.94 6.56
C VAL A 299 20.64 -9.65 7.66
N PRO A 300 20.19 -10.85 8.11
CA PRO A 300 20.97 -11.62 9.07
C PRO A 300 22.42 -11.79 8.61
N ALA A 301 23.36 -11.43 9.48
CA ALA A 301 24.77 -11.61 9.19
C ALA A 301 25.10 -13.11 9.02
N PRO A 302 26.00 -13.46 8.10
CA PRO A 302 26.36 -14.86 7.79
C PRO A 302 27.00 -15.60 8.96
#